data_ce84677024bda1fc57c37a766fcb73d4
#
_entry.id   ce84677024bda1fc57c37a766fcb73d4
#
_cell.length_a   1.000
_cell.length_b   1.000
_cell.length_c   1.000
_cell.angle_alpha   90.00
_cell.angle_beta   90.00
_cell.angle_gamma   90.00
#
_symmetry.space_group_name_H-M   'P 1'
#
loop_
_entity.id
_entity.type
_entity.pdbx_description
1 polymer ?
#
loop_
_entity_poly.entity_id
_entity_poly.type
_entity_poly.pdbx_seq_one_letter_code
_entity_poly.pdbx_strand_id
1 'polypeptide(L)' 'MKEIAKKVTEEAGEVSISAVTNDGRVVNESADLIYHLLVMLRKLNLNYSDVLQELKNRSR' A
#
# COMPACT_ATOMS: atom_id res chain seq x y z
N MET A 1 -11.67 3.63 -10.17
CA MET A 1 -10.25 3.96 -9.91
C MET A 1 -10.05 5.12 -8.93
N LYS A 2 -10.79 6.19 -9.10
CA LYS A 2 -10.65 7.37 -8.25
C LYS A 2 -10.83 7.07 -6.77
N GLU A 3 -11.85 6.27 -6.42
CA GLU A 3 -12.12 5.91 -5.04
C GLU A 3 -11.00 5.07 -4.44
N ILE A 4 -10.47 4.13 -5.22
CA ILE A 4 -9.38 3.26 -4.76
C ILE A 4 -8.10 4.08 -4.57
N ALA A 5 -7.80 4.97 -5.51
CA ALA A 5 -6.61 5.82 -5.40
C ALA A 5 -6.68 6.70 -4.14
N LYS A 6 -7.87 7.21 -3.83
CA LYS A 6 -8.10 8.00 -2.63
C LYS A 6 -7.84 7.17 -1.37
N LYS A 7 -8.33 5.91 -1.35
CA LYS A 7 -8.11 5.00 -0.23
C LYS A 7 -6.62 4.74 -0.01
N VAL A 8 -5.86 4.52 -1.09
CA VAL A 8 -4.43 4.28 -0.98
C VAL A 8 -3.75 5.49 -0.34
N THR A 9 -4.10 6.70 -0.77
CA THR A 9 -3.53 7.93 -0.21
C THR A 9 -3.86 8.08 1.28
N GLU A 10 -5.12 7.85 1.64
CA GLU A 10 -5.56 7.97 3.03
C GLU A 10 -4.85 6.96 3.93
N GLU A 11 -4.77 5.73 3.48
CA GLU A 11 -4.18 4.67 4.30
C GLU A 11 -2.67 4.77 4.42
N ALA A 12 -2.00 5.27 3.40
CA ALA A 12 -0.58 5.56 3.51
C ALA A 12 -0.33 6.60 4.60
N GLY A 13 -1.19 7.62 4.67
CA GLY A 13 -1.13 8.63 5.73
C GLY A 13 -1.37 8.02 7.11
N GLU A 14 -2.33 7.12 7.22
CA GLU A 14 -2.65 6.46 8.49
C GLU A 14 -1.50 5.59 8.98
N VAL A 15 -0.83 4.89 8.06
CA VAL A 15 0.37 4.10 8.42
C VAL A 15 1.44 5.02 9.00
N SER A 16 1.69 6.15 8.34
CA SER A 16 2.72 7.10 8.78
C SER A 16 2.40 7.69 10.15
N ILE A 17 1.14 8.09 10.35
CA ILE A 17 0.71 8.66 11.63
C ILE A 17 0.82 7.62 12.74
N SER A 18 0.37 6.39 12.47
CA SER A 18 0.43 5.32 13.45
C SER A 18 1.87 5.03 13.87
N ALA A 19 2.80 5.04 12.92
CA ALA A 19 4.21 4.80 13.20
C ALA A 19 4.80 5.91 14.09
N VAL A 20 4.47 7.16 13.79
CA VAL A 20 4.99 8.32 14.53
C VAL A 20 4.42 8.37 15.95
N THR A 21 3.13 8.09 16.09
CA THR A 21 2.46 8.17 17.39
C THR A 21 2.63 6.90 18.22
N ASN A 22 3.11 5.83 17.60
CA ASN A 22 3.32 4.54 18.26
C ASN A 22 2.05 4.03 18.94
N ASP A 23 0.94 4.10 18.21
CA ASP A 23 -0.37 3.74 18.76
C ASP A 23 -0.70 2.24 18.66
N GLY A 24 0.23 1.43 18.16
CA GLY A 24 0.04 -0.01 18.06
C GLY A 24 -0.74 -0.48 16.84
N ARG A 25 -1.05 0.40 15.90
CA ARG A 25 -1.91 0.10 14.76
C ARG A 25 -1.16 -0.04 13.44
N VAL A 26 0.18 0.02 13.46
CA VAL A 26 0.96 0.01 12.22
C VAL A 26 0.68 -1.23 11.37
N VAL A 27 0.61 -2.41 11.99
CA VAL A 27 0.36 -3.65 11.24
C VAL A 27 -1.04 -3.63 10.63
N ASN A 28 -2.05 -3.22 11.40
CA ASN A 28 -3.42 -3.13 10.94
C ASN A 28 -3.53 -2.13 9.78
N GLU A 29 -2.97 -0.94 9.95
CA GLU A 29 -3.03 0.10 8.93
C GLU A 29 -2.24 -0.29 7.68
N SER A 30 -1.10 -0.98 7.87
CA SER A 30 -0.31 -1.47 6.74
C SER A 30 -1.06 -2.52 5.93
N ALA A 31 -1.81 -3.40 6.61
CA ALA A 31 -2.62 -4.40 5.92
C ALA A 31 -3.69 -3.74 5.06
N ASP A 32 -4.34 -2.70 5.58
CA ASP A 32 -5.34 -1.95 4.82
C ASP A 32 -4.74 -1.30 3.58
N LEU A 33 -3.56 -0.70 3.74
CA LEU A 33 -2.85 -0.06 2.64
C LEU A 33 -2.51 -1.08 1.54
N ILE A 34 -1.93 -2.19 1.93
CA ILE A 34 -1.54 -3.24 0.98
C ILE A 34 -2.76 -3.78 0.25
N TYR A 35 -3.86 -4.00 0.98
CA TYR A 35 -5.10 -4.48 0.37
C TYR A 35 -5.56 -3.56 -0.76
N HIS A 36 -5.68 -2.27 -0.47
CA HIS A 36 -6.16 -1.32 -1.48
C HIS A 36 -5.16 -1.10 -2.60
N LEU A 37 -3.87 -1.20 -2.31
CA LEU A 37 -2.84 -1.12 -3.34
C LEU A 37 -2.98 -2.28 -4.32
N LEU A 38 -3.21 -3.50 -3.81
CA LEU A 38 -3.42 -4.67 -4.67
C LEU A 38 -4.68 -4.52 -5.52
N VAL A 39 -5.76 -3.99 -4.95
CA VAL A 39 -6.99 -3.73 -5.70
C VAL A 39 -6.73 -2.73 -6.84
N MET A 40 -5.97 -1.68 -6.55
CA MET A 40 -5.64 -0.66 -7.55
C MET A 40 -4.85 -1.26 -8.71
N LEU A 41 -3.85 -2.08 -8.40
CA LEU A 41 -3.05 -2.75 -9.43
C LEU A 41 -3.93 -3.64 -10.31
N ARG A 42 -4.86 -4.39 -9.70
CA ARG A 42 -5.77 -5.26 -10.45
C ARG A 42 -6.63 -4.45 -11.42
N LYS A 43 -7.11 -3.29 -11.00
CA LYS A 43 -7.91 -2.42 -11.86
C LYS A 43 -7.11 -1.90 -13.05
N LEU A 44 -5.80 -1.83 -12.92
CA LEU A 44 -4.90 -1.39 -14.00
C LEU A 44 -4.37 -2.57 -14.81
N ASN A 45 -4.85 -3.78 -14.56
CA ASN A 45 -4.37 -5.01 -15.20
C ASN A 45 -2.89 -5.29 -14.92
N LEU A 46 -2.45 -4.90 -13.72
CA LEU A 46 -1.08 -5.15 -13.27
C LEU A 46 -1.10 -6.17 -12.16
N ASN A 47 0.00 -6.89 -11.99
CA ASN A 47 0.14 -7.91 -10.95
C ASN A 47 1.07 -7.43 -9.86
N TYR A 48 0.83 -7.92 -8.65
CA TYR A 48 1.72 -7.65 -7.53
C TYR A 48 3.14 -8.13 -7.84
N SER A 49 3.27 -9.23 -8.59
CA SER A 49 4.57 -9.75 -8.99
C SER A 49 5.38 -8.75 -9.81
N ASP A 50 4.73 -7.86 -10.55
CA ASP A 50 5.41 -6.80 -11.29
C ASP A 50 6.12 -5.85 -10.35
N VAL A 51 5.48 -5.51 -9.24
CA VAL A 51 6.05 -4.64 -8.21
C VAL A 51 7.22 -5.34 -7.53
N LEU A 52 7.04 -6.62 -7.20
CA LEU A 52 8.12 -7.40 -6.57
C LEU A 52 9.33 -7.52 -7.49
N GLN A 53 9.09 -7.69 -8.78
CA GLN A 53 10.18 -7.78 -9.75
C GLN A 53 10.95 -6.46 -9.81
N GLU A 54 10.24 -5.34 -9.78
CA GLU A 54 10.88 -4.03 -9.79
C GLU A 54 11.71 -3.80 -8.53
N LEU A 55 11.20 -4.22 -7.37
CA LEU A 55 11.94 -4.13 -6.12
C LEU A 55 13.21 -4.98 -6.18
N LYS A 56 13.11 -6.18 -6.76
CA LYS A 56 14.24 -7.06 -6.93
C LYS A 56 15.30 -6.43 -7.84
N ASN A 57 14.85 -5.77 -8.92
CA ASN A 57 15.75 -5.11 -9.86
C ASN A 57 16.52 -3.97 -9.22
N ARG A 58 15.94 -3.33 -8.20
CA ARG A 58 16.58 -2.24 -7.47
C ARG A 58 17.43 -2.73 -6.31
N SER A 59 17.24 -3.97 -5.91
CA SER A 59 17.98 -4.57 -4.80
C SER A 59 19.43 -4.82 -5.22
N ARG A 60 20.32 -4.60 -4.26
CA ARG A 60 21.74 -4.81 -4.51
C ARG A 60 22.32 -5.83 -3.58
#